data_e662db455c7b788e2c2f852786fb90ff
#
_entry.id   e662db455c7b788e2c2f852786fb90ff
#
_cell.length_a   1.000
_cell.length_b   1.000
_cell.length_c   1.000
_cell.angle_alpha   90.00
_cell.angle_beta   90.00
_cell.angle_gamma   90.00
#
_symmetry.space_group_name_H-M   'P 1'
#
loop_
_entity.id
_entity.type
_entity.pdbx_description
1 polymer ?
#
loop_
_entity_poly.entity_id
_entity_poly.type
_entity_poly.pdbx_seq_one_letter_code
_entity_poly.pdbx_strand_id
1 'polypeptide(L)'
;MAFVLIAVLLWSTGGLFIKLTTLDAYQVTFFRSLLAGITVLILTRKAGLRINAFGVMCSIIYATLLFLFVWATKHTTAANAIFLQYTAPIYILILAPFLIGEKFHVKDLITIIFCIGGMSLFFVGDLSIGDYQGNIAALGSGIFLGLYIMLLKHPRFSGTVTGDRVPEHTPGPSPVTRNVSPIATVIYGNFLLAFLTLPSGIAAFPTMTSMDAVAVAFLGVFQIGISYILFIKGVTGGTRPLDASIIGFIEPLLNPVWVFLFVGEQPQKWAILGGAIIVATVIAHTLIQYRHKPTTTATV
;
A
#
# COMPACT_ATOMS: atom_id res chain seq x y z
N MET A 1 -14.36 -2.10 0.70
CA MET A 1 -13.63 -3.12 -0.08
C MET A 1 -13.40 -2.74 -1.54
N ALA A 2 -14.42 -2.29 -2.31
CA ALA A 2 -14.22 -1.92 -3.73
C ALA A 2 -13.09 -0.90 -3.95
N PHE A 3 -13.00 0.14 -3.13
CA PHE A 3 -11.91 1.14 -3.22
C PHE A 3 -10.51 0.52 -3.00
N VAL A 4 -10.38 -0.44 -2.09
CA VAL A 4 -9.12 -1.15 -1.86
C VAL A 4 -8.77 -1.99 -3.08
N LEU A 5 -9.74 -2.71 -3.66
CA LEU A 5 -9.52 -3.53 -4.86
C LEU A 5 -9.04 -2.67 -6.04
N ILE A 6 -9.69 -1.53 -6.31
CA ILE A 6 -9.27 -0.64 -7.40
C ILE A 6 -7.85 -0.09 -7.14
N ALA A 7 -7.52 0.25 -5.89
CA ALA A 7 -6.18 0.69 -5.53
C ALA A 7 -5.12 -0.39 -5.81
N VAL A 8 -5.41 -1.64 -5.44
CA VAL A 8 -4.53 -2.79 -5.66
C VAL A 8 -4.34 -3.10 -7.15
N LEU A 9 -5.41 -2.96 -7.95
CA LEU A 9 -5.32 -3.08 -9.41
C LEU A 9 -4.36 -2.03 -10.00
N LEU A 10 -4.39 -0.79 -9.51
CA LEU A 10 -3.44 0.24 -9.93
C LEU A 10 -2.02 -0.07 -9.44
N TRP A 11 -1.87 -0.57 -8.20
CA TRP A 11 -0.54 -0.93 -7.66
C TRP A 11 0.11 -2.06 -8.45
N SER A 12 -0.66 -3.04 -8.94
CA SER A 12 -0.14 -4.20 -9.67
C SER A 12 0.68 -3.84 -10.91
N THR A 13 0.51 -2.65 -11.46
CA THR A 13 1.27 -2.14 -12.61
C THR A 13 2.65 -1.58 -12.21
N GLY A 14 2.90 -1.37 -10.92
CA GLY A 14 4.08 -0.65 -10.42
C GLY A 14 5.40 -1.30 -10.79
N GLY A 15 5.52 -2.61 -10.58
CA GLY A 15 6.74 -3.37 -10.90
C GLY A 15 7.12 -3.26 -12.38
N LEU A 16 6.14 -3.41 -13.28
CA LEU A 16 6.36 -3.28 -14.72
C LEU A 16 6.88 -1.88 -15.09
N PHE A 17 6.16 -0.82 -14.70
CA PHE A 17 6.56 0.54 -15.07
C PHE A 17 7.89 0.97 -14.43
N ILE A 18 8.22 0.53 -13.21
CA ILE A 18 9.53 0.79 -12.59
C ILE A 18 10.65 0.11 -13.39
N LYS A 19 10.43 -1.10 -13.91
CA LYS A 19 11.43 -1.83 -14.71
C LYS A 19 11.56 -1.26 -16.13
N LEU A 20 10.50 -0.68 -16.69
CA LEU A 20 10.54 -0.07 -18.04
C LEU A 20 11.33 1.25 -18.08
N THR A 21 11.56 1.90 -16.94
CA THR A 21 12.37 3.14 -16.92
C THR A 21 13.87 2.84 -16.92
N THR A 22 14.63 3.69 -17.61
CA THR A 22 16.08 3.70 -17.57
C THR A 22 16.63 4.41 -16.32
N LEU A 23 15.77 5.14 -15.61
CA LEU A 23 16.09 5.90 -14.40
C LEU A 23 16.48 4.98 -13.25
N ASP A 24 17.40 5.44 -12.42
CA ASP A 24 17.77 4.76 -11.18
C ASP A 24 16.68 4.87 -10.07
N ALA A 25 16.90 4.20 -8.93
CA ALA A 25 15.92 4.18 -7.85
C ALA A 25 15.61 5.56 -7.26
N TYR A 26 16.61 6.44 -7.13
CA TYR A 26 16.43 7.80 -6.59
C TYR A 26 15.68 8.69 -7.57
N GLN A 27 16.04 8.60 -8.87
CA GLN A 27 15.41 9.35 -9.94
C GLN A 27 13.94 8.97 -10.09
N VAL A 28 13.62 7.66 -10.14
CA VAL A 28 12.23 7.18 -10.16
C VAL A 28 11.48 7.67 -8.92
N THR A 29 12.09 7.57 -7.73
CA THR A 29 11.47 8.03 -6.48
C THR A 29 11.15 9.52 -6.54
N PHE A 30 12.07 10.36 -7.05
CA PHE A 30 11.85 11.80 -7.18
C PHE A 30 10.60 12.11 -8.01
N PHE A 31 10.60 11.71 -9.28
CA PHE A 31 9.53 12.07 -10.21
C PHE A 31 8.19 11.48 -9.78
N ARG A 32 8.18 10.20 -9.42
CA ARG A 32 6.99 9.52 -8.96
C ARG A 32 6.38 10.18 -7.73
N SER A 33 7.20 10.50 -6.73
CA SER A 33 6.73 11.11 -5.48
C SER A 33 6.30 12.55 -5.68
N LEU A 34 7.02 13.34 -6.46
CA LEU A 34 6.64 14.72 -6.78
C LEU A 34 5.26 14.75 -7.44
N LEU A 35 5.06 13.96 -8.49
CA LEU A 35 3.79 13.89 -9.23
C LEU A 35 2.66 13.32 -8.35
N ALA A 36 2.93 12.31 -7.52
CA ALA A 36 1.95 11.77 -6.58
C ALA A 36 1.54 12.81 -5.55
N GLY A 37 2.49 13.51 -4.93
CA GLY A 37 2.21 14.56 -3.96
C GLY A 37 1.33 15.67 -4.55
N ILE A 38 1.66 16.15 -5.75
CA ILE A 38 0.86 17.14 -6.48
C ILE A 38 -0.53 16.59 -6.81
N THR A 39 -0.64 15.37 -7.31
CA THR A 39 -1.92 14.73 -7.67
C THR A 39 -2.83 14.64 -6.45
N VAL A 40 -2.31 14.10 -5.32
CA VAL A 40 -3.09 13.97 -4.09
C VAL A 40 -3.49 15.34 -3.58
N LEU A 41 -2.59 16.32 -3.57
CA LEU A 41 -2.87 17.70 -3.14
C LEU A 41 -4.01 18.32 -3.95
N ILE A 42 -3.97 18.19 -5.29
CA ILE A 42 -4.99 18.75 -6.19
C ILE A 42 -6.35 18.06 -5.97
N LEU A 43 -6.37 16.73 -5.93
CA LEU A 43 -7.62 15.97 -5.83
C LEU A 43 -8.27 16.02 -4.45
N THR A 44 -7.49 16.33 -3.40
CA THR A 44 -7.96 16.29 -2.01
C THR A 44 -7.91 17.63 -1.31
N ARG A 45 -8.00 18.73 -2.04
CA ARG A 45 -7.93 20.13 -1.54
C ARG A 45 -8.71 20.40 -0.26
N LYS A 46 -9.83 19.67 -0.06
CA LYS A 46 -10.72 19.81 1.12
C LYS A 46 -10.28 18.97 2.32
N ALA A 47 -9.33 18.03 2.16
CA ALA A 47 -8.95 17.08 3.21
C ALA A 47 -8.16 17.71 4.37
N GLY A 48 -7.74 18.97 4.22
CA GLY A 48 -6.92 19.69 5.19
C GLY A 48 -5.47 19.22 5.21
N LEU A 49 -4.54 20.16 5.18
CA LEU A 49 -3.09 19.87 5.23
C LEU A 49 -2.56 19.89 6.68
N ARG A 50 -3.45 19.91 7.66
CA ARG A 50 -3.03 19.94 9.06
C ARG A 50 -2.42 18.60 9.44
N ILE A 51 -1.22 18.65 9.98
CA ILE A 51 -0.47 17.50 10.44
C ILE A 51 0.01 17.75 11.87
N ASN A 52 0.08 16.70 12.68
CA ASN A 52 0.65 16.70 14.02
C ASN A 52 1.87 15.75 14.05
N ALA A 53 2.54 15.65 15.20
CA ALA A 53 3.70 14.76 15.35
C ALA A 53 3.41 13.30 14.95
N PHE A 54 2.21 12.79 15.25
CA PHE A 54 1.79 11.45 14.84
C PHE A 54 1.65 11.34 13.31
N GLY A 55 1.06 12.34 12.67
CA GLY A 55 0.97 12.40 11.21
C GLY A 55 2.33 12.51 10.54
N VAL A 56 3.27 13.28 11.11
CA VAL A 56 4.66 13.34 10.62
C VAL A 56 5.33 11.97 10.70
N MET A 57 5.19 11.27 11.83
CA MET A 57 5.69 9.89 11.98
C MET A 57 5.10 8.97 10.90
N CYS A 58 3.77 9.03 10.67
CA CYS A 58 3.13 8.23 9.62
C CYS A 58 3.61 8.62 8.22
N SER A 59 3.91 9.90 7.97
CA SER A 59 4.48 10.36 6.69
C SER A 59 5.88 9.80 6.46
N ILE A 60 6.70 9.71 7.51
CA ILE A 60 8.04 9.11 7.43
C ILE A 60 7.93 7.60 7.18
N ILE A 61 7.05 6.89 7.90
CA ILE A 61 6.78 5.45 7.68
C ILE A 61 6.35 5.21 6.24
N TYR A 62 5.41 6.00 5.73
CA TYR A 62 4.94 5.95 4.35
C TYR A 62 6.05 6.25 3.34
N ALA A 63 6.86 7.27 3.55
CA ALA A 63 7.99 7.59 2.70
C ALA A 63 9.00 6.44 2.67
N THR A 64 9.34 5.89 3.83
CA THR A 64 10.28 4.77 3.95
C THR A 64 9.81 3.54 3.18
N LEU A 65 8.53 3.15 3.33
CA LEU A 65 7.99 2.00 2.58
C LEU A 65 8.07 2.19 1.07
N LEU A 66 7.75 3.40 0.57
CA LEU A 66 7.79 3.69 -0.86
C LEU A 66 9.21 3.68 -1.43
N PHE A 67 10.16 4.29 -0.70
CA PHE A 67 11.55 4.29 -1.12
C PHE A 67 12.13 2.88 -1.16
N LEU A 68 11.94 2.11 -0.08
CA LEU A 68 12.44 0.73 0.01
C LEU A 68 11.87 -0.15 -1.09
N PHE A 69 10.60 0.02 -1.48
CA PHE A 69 9.98 -0.73 -2.57
C PHE A 69 10.62 -0.42 -3.93
N VAL A 70 10.85 0.88 -4.25
CA VAL A 70 11.52 1.26 -5.51
C VAL A 70 12.96 0.77 -5.51
N TRP A 71 13.67 0.96 -4.41
CA TRP A 71 15.03 0.47 -4.25
C TRP A 71 15.10 -1.05 -4.47
N ALA A 72 14.23 -1.80 -3.80
CA ALA A 72 14.13 -3.25 -3.97
C ALA A 72 13.89 -3.62 -5.43
N THR A 73 12.89 -3.03 -6.09
CA THR A 73 12.54 -3.35 -7.48
C THR A 73 13.69 -3.06 -8.46
N LYS A 74 14.57 -2.11 -8.16
CA LYS A 74 15.75 -1.80 -8.98
C LYS A 74 16.94 -2.70 -8.67
N HIS A 75 17.03 -3.27 -7.44
CA HIS A 75 18.18 -4.08 -6.98
C HIS A 75 17.88 -5.57 -6.85
N THR A 76 16.65 -6.01 -7.15
CA THR A 76 16.26 -7.42 -7.31
C THR A 76 15.23 -7.55 -8.42
N THR A 77 14.66 -8.73 -8.62
CA THR A 77 13.55 -8.88 -9.57
C THR A 77 12.28 -8.19 -9.04
N ALA A 78 11.45 -7.66 -9.94
CA ALA A 78 10.17 -7.08 -9.53
C ALA A 78 9.31 -8.11 -8.78
N ALA A 79 9.40 -9.37 -9.17
CA ALA A 79 8.75 -10.50 -8.52
C ALA A 79 9.22 -10.65 -7.06
N ASN A 80 10.54 -10.75 -6.82
CA ASN A 80 11.09 -10.85 -5.45
C ASN A 80 10.69 -9.65 -4.60
N ALA A 81 10.78 -8.42 -5.14
CA ALA A 81 10.41 -7.21 -4.41
C ALA A 81 8.94 -7.27 -3.95
N ILE A 82 8.02 -7.65 -4.83
CA ILE A 82 6.61 -7.80 -4.51
C ILE A 82 6.39 -8.94 -3.51
N PHE A 83 6.98 -10.12 -3.75
CA PHE A 83 6.83 -11.27 -2.86
C PHE A 83 7.22 -10.95 -1.41
N LEU A 84 8.40 -10.38 -1.22
CA LEU A 84 8.91 -10.08 0.11
C LEU A 84 8.15 -8.93 0.78
N GLN A 85 7.66 -7.95 0.03
CA GLN A 85 6.77 -6.91 0.55
C GLN A 85 5.44 -7.49 1.05
N TYR A 86 4.91 -8.55 0.38
CA TYR A 86 3.67 -9.21 0.79
C TYR A 86 3.82 -10.14 2.01
N THR A 87 4.91 -10.05 2.74
CA THR A 87 4.98 -10.48 4.16
C THR A 87 4.25 -9.50 5.10
N ALA A 88 3.84 -8.32 4.62
CA ALA A 88 3.10 -7.29 5.39
C ALA A 88 1.91 -7.84 6.20
N PRO A 89 1.03 -8.74 5.69
CA PRO A 89 -0.08 -9.31 6.46
C PRO A 89 0.36 -10.05 7.72
N ILE A 90 1.56 -10.66 7.72
CA ILE A 90 2.11 -11.34 8.91
C ILE A 90 2.34 -10.31 10.03
N TYR A 91 2.96 -9.18 9.70
CA TYR A 91 3.22 -8.11 10.68
C TYR A 91 1.92 -7.49 11.19
N ILE A 92 0.92 -7.30 10.30
CA ILE A 92 -0.42 -6.82 10.69
C ILE A 92 -1.06 -7.82 11.67
N LEU A 93 -1.06 -9.11 11.36
CA LEU A 93 -1.67 -10.13 12.20
C LEU A 93 -1.07 -10.16 13.61
N ILE A 94 0.25 -10.00 13.72
CA ILE A 94 0.97 -10.05 15.00
C ILE A 94 0.80 -8.73 15.79
N LEU A 95 0.86 -7.58 15.12
CA LEU A 95 0.94 -6.27 15.77
C LEU A 95 -0.43 -5.60 15.95
N ALA A 96 -1.45 -5.95 15.16
CA ALA A 96 -2.77 -5.31 15.24
C ALA A 96 -3.44 -5.42 16.63
N PRO A 97 -3.33 -6.55 17.36
CA PRO A 97 -3.87 -6.64 18.71
C PRO A 97 -3.28 -5.60 19.68
N PHE A 98 -1.99 -5.28 19.52
CA PHE A 98 -1.26 -4.36 20.41
C PHE A 98 -1.42 -2.89 20.01
N LEU A 99 -1.49 -2.60 18.68
CA LEU A 99 -1.48 -1.23 18.18
C LEU A 99 -2.89 -0.65 17.99
N ILE A 100 -3.85 -1.46 17.60
CA ILE A 100 -5.22 -1.01 17.27
C ILE A 100 -6.32 -1.83 17.96
N GLY A 101 -5.95 -2.77 18.84
CA GLY A 101 -6.92 -3.58 19.60
C GLY A 101 -7.72 -4.59 18.77
N GLU A 102 -7.30 -4.90 17.54
CA GLU A 102 -7.96 -5.95 16.73
C GLU A 102 -7.67 -7.33 17.29
N LYS A 103 -8.71 -8.17 17.39
CA LYS A 103 -8.57 -9.54 17.89
C LYS A 103 -7.88 -10.43 16.86
N PHE A 104 -6.95 -11.26 17.32
CA PHE A 104 -6.36 -12.33 16.51
C PHE A 104 -7.40 -13.41 16.20
N HIS A 105 -7.50 -13.80 14.92
CA HIS A 105 -8.35 -14.90 14.50
C HIS A 105 -7.53 -15.94 13.73
N VAL A 106 -7.62 -17.20 14.14
CA VAL A 106 -6.91 -18.32 13.49
C VAL A 106 -7.25 -18.42 11.99
N LYS A 107 -8.48 -18.11 11.61
CA LYS A 107 -8.89 -18.07 10.20
C LYS A 107 -8.09 -17.08 9.36
N ASP A 108 -7.69 -15.94 9.94
CA ASP A 108 -6.86 -14.93 9.27
C ASP A 108 -5.44 -15.49 9.05
N LEU A 109 -4.87 -16.20 10.04
CA LEU A 109 -3.59 -16.90 9.91
C LEU A 109 -3.63 -17.96 8.79
N ILE A 110 -4.68 -18.78 8.76
CA ILE A 110 -4.87 -19.80 7.71
C ILE A 110 -4.91 -19.14 6.33
N THR A 111 -5.67 -18.04 6.20
CA THR A 111 -5.75 -17.26 4.94
C THR A 111 -4.37 -16.79 4.50
N ILE A 112 -3.58 -16.21 5.41
CA ILE A 112 -2.22 -15.72 5.12
C ILE A 112 -1.31 -16.87 4.66
N ILE A 113 -1.36 -18.02 5.34
CA ILE A 113 -0.56 -19.21 4.99
C ILE A 113 -0.89 -19.68 3.56
N PHE A 114 -2.17 -19.76 3.20
CA PHE A 114 -2.57 -20.15 1.85
C PHE A 114 -2.18 -19.12 0.80
N CYS A 115 -2.32 -17.82 1.09
CA CYS A 115 -1.90 -16.76 0.17
C CYS A 115 -0.38 -16.75 -0.05
N ILE A 116 0.41 -16.86 1.01
CA ILE A 116 1.88 -16.92 0.91
C ILE A 116 2.31 -18.22 0.22
N GLY A 117 1.69 -19.35 0.54
CA GLY A 117 1.95 -20.63 -0.12
C GLY A 117 1.63 -20.58 -1.62
N GLY A 118 0.48 -20.02 -2.00
CA GLY A 118 0.13 -19.80 -3.41
C GLY A 118 1.12 -18.86 -4.09
N MET A 119 1.50 -17.77 -3.43
CA MET A 119 2.48 -16.83 -3.97
C MET A 119 3.87 -17.45 -4.11
N SER A 120 4.29 -18.34 -3.20
CA SER A 120 5.58 -19.06 -3.30
C SER A 120 5.70 -19.88 -4.57
N LEU A 121 4.58 -20.39 -5.11
CA LEU A 121 4.58 -21.15 -6.36
C LEU A 121 4.95 -20.30 -7.58
N PHE A 122 4.75 -19.00 -7.56
CA PHE A 122 5.21 -18.10 -8.63
C PHE A 122 6.74 -18.08 -8.77
N PHE A 123 7.45 -18.48 -7.72
CA PHE A 123 8.89 -18.37 -7.62
C PHE A 123 9.60 -19.72 -7.71
N VAL A 124 8.88 -20.79 -7.99
CA VAL A 124 9.50 -22.11 -8.19
C VAL A 124 10.39 -22.03 -9.42
N GLY A 125 11.70 -21.99 -9.21
CA GLY A 125 12.72 -21.89 -10.25
C GLY A 125 13.30 -20.49 -10.50
N ASP A 126 12.69 -19.41 -9.98
CA ASP A 126 13.06 -18.03 -10.34
C ASP A 126 13.62 -17.19 -9.17
N LEU A 127 13.71 -17.76 -7.95
CA LEU A 127 14.27 -17.05 -6.80
C LEU A 127 15.77 -16.84 -6.97
N SER A 128 16.20 -15.63 -7.31
CA SER A 128 17.61 -15.26 -7.26
C SER A 128 18.01 -14.92 -5.82
N ILE A 129 18.80 -15.78 -5.19
CA ILE A 129 19.31 -15.60 -3.82
C ILE A 129 20.41 -14.52 -3.79
N GLY A 130 21.00 -14.16 -4.96
CA GLY A 130 22.14 -13.26 -5.07
C GLY A 130 21.89 -11.79 -4.73
N ASP A 131 20.65 -11.31 -4.86
CA ASP A 131 20.30 -9.87 -4.74
C ASP A 131 19.90 -9.49 -3.33
N TYR A 132 20.74 -9.80 -2.35
CA TYR A 132 20.35 -9.72 -0.94
C TYR A 132 19.99 -8.30 -0.50
N GLN A 133 20.64 -7.26 -1.05
CA GLN A 133 20.32 -5.86 -0.71
C GLN A 133 18.88 -5.48 -1.13
N GLY A 134 18.49 -5.86 -2.34
CA GLY A 134 17.13 -5.67 -2.82
C GLY A 134 16.11 -6.47 -2.01
N ASN A 135 16.44 -7.69 -1.64
CA ASN A 135 15.57 -8.56 -0.85
C ASN A 135 15.37 -8.04 0.58
N ILE A 136 16.41 -7.54 1.26
CA ILE A 136 16.29 -6.89 2.58
C ILE A 136 15.45 -5.64 2.49
N ALA A 137 15.65 -4.81 1.46
CA ALA A 137 14.84 -3.61 1.25
C ALA A 137 13.35 -3.96 1.04
N ALA A 138 13.07 -5.04 0.30
CA ALA A 138 11.70 -5.53 0.07
C ALA A 138 11.03 -5.99 1.38
N LEU A 139 11.73 -6.76 2.21
CA LEU A 139 11.24 -7.15 3.54
C LEU A 139 10.98 -5.93 4.42
N GLY A 140 11.92 -4.98 4.45
CA GLY A 140 11.75 -3.71 5.14
C GLY A 140 10.52 -2.94 4.65
N SER A 141 10.32 -2.86 3.34
CA SER A 141 9.11 -2.27 2.74
C SER A 141 7.84 -2.96 3.23
N GLY A 142 7.83 -4.30 3.34
CA GLY A 142 6.69 -5.07 3.89
C GLY A 142 6.37 -4.72 5.34
N ILE A 143 7.40 -4.58 6.20
CA ILE A 143 7.23 -4.15 7.59
C ILE A 143 6.59 -2.75 7.64
N PHE A 144 7.14 -1.79 6.91
CA PHE A 144 6.62 -0.43 6.90
C PHE A 144 5.24 -0.32 6.25
N LEU A 145 4.92 -1.17 5.25
CA LEU A 145 3.58 -1.27 4.67
C LEU A 145 2.57 -1.76 5.71
N GLY A 146 2.88 -2.83 6.42
CA GLY A 146 2.03 -3.35 7.49
C GLY A 146 1.79 -2.32 8.58
N LEU A 147 2.85 -1.65 9.05
CA LEU A 147 2.74 -0.56 10.03
C LEU A 147 1.87 0.58 9.51
N TYR A 148 2.09 1.05 8.29
CA TYR A 148 1.31 2.15 7.72
C TYR A 148 -0.17 1.81 7.62
N ILE A 149 -0.52 0.62 7.11
CA ILE A 149 -1.92 0.18 6.99
C ILE A 149 -2.61 0.12 8.36
N MET A 150 -1.93 -0.38 9.40
CA MET A 150 -2.47 -0.40 10.77
C MET A 150 -2.67 1.02 11.31
N LEU A 151 -1.68 1.88 11.14
CA LEU A 151 -1.72 3.25 11.65
C LEU A 151 -2.85 4.07 11.01
N LEU A 152 -3.29 3.77 9.78
CA LEU A 152 -4.48 4.40 9.17
C LEU A 152 -5.76 4.21 10.00
N LYS A 153 -5.83 3.16 10.83
CA LYS A 153 -6.95 2.87 11.74
C LYS A 153 -6.72 3.36 13.17
N HIS A 154 -5.56 3.93 13.45
CA HIS A 154 -5.25 4.37 14.81
C HIS A 154 -6.19 5.51 15.26
N PRO A 155 -6.71 5.49 16.50
CA PRO A 155 -7.67 6.50 17.01
C PRO A 155 -7.21 7.95 16.87
N ARG A 156 -5.90 8.20 16.81
CA ARG A 156 -5.35 9.55 16.59
C ARG A 156 -5.69 10.17 15.23
N PHE A 157 -6.06 9.36 14.23
CA PHE A 157 -6.64 9.85 12.97
C PHE A 157 -8.16 9.98 13.06
N SER A 158 -8.81 9.13 13.86
CA SER A 158 -10.25 9.14 14.05
C SER A 158 -10.60 10.17 15.10
N GLY A 159 -10.68 11.42 14.73
CA GLY A 159 -11.28 12.46 15.58
C GLY A 159 -12.80 12.37 15.69
N THR A 160 -13.39 11.24 15.38
CA THR A 160 -14.75 10.87 15.74
C THR A 160 -14.71 10.22 17.10
N VAL A 161 -14.84 11.01 18.14
CA VAL A 161 -15.54 10.56 19.35
C VAL A 161 -16.85 9.96 18.84
N THR A 162 -16.99 8.64 18.91
CA THR A 162 -18.28 7.97 18.83
C THR A 162 -19.21 8.74 19.75
N GLY A 163 -20.28 9.26 19.18
CA GLY A 163 -21.23 10.08 19.92
C GLY A 163 -21.96 9.29 20.99
N ASP A 164 -21.33 9.11 22.12
CA ASP A 164 -21.99 9.00 23.40
C ASP A 164 -22.13 10.42 23.91
N ARG A 165 -23.39 10.80 24.07
CA ARG A 165 -23.87 12.09 24.51
C ARG A 165 -22.98 12.63 25.63
N VAL A 166 -22.14 13.62 25.30
CA VAL A 166 -21.58 14.48 26.35
C VAL A 166 -22.75 15.20 27.00
N PRO A 167 -22.96 15.08 28.32
CA PRO A 167 -23.97 15.86 28.98
C PRO A 167 -23.67 17.34 28.76
N GLU A 168 -24.68 18.08 28.39
CA GLU A 168 -24.65 19.48 27.91
C GLU A 168 -24.27 20.53 29.00
N HIS A 169 -23.65 20.11 30.12
CA HIS A 169 -23.29 20.97 31.22
C HIS A 169 -21.90 20.73 31.80
N THR A 170 -20.84 21.01 31.01
CA THR A 170 -19.55 21.35 31.62
C THR A 170 -18.92 22.52 30.84
N PRO A 171 -18.84 23.72 31.45
CA PRO A 171 -18.12 24.84 30.86
C PRO A 171 -16.61 24.65 31.08
N GLY A 172 -15.96 24.03 30.13
CA GLY A 172 -14.50 23.95 30.00
C GLY A 172 -14.13 24.11 28.54
N PRO A 173 -12.98 24.71 28.21
CA PRO A 173 -12.57 24.81 26.80
C PRO A 173 -12.47 23.41 26.23
N SER A 174 -13.41 23.08 25.33
CA SER A 174 -13.36 21.82 24.57
C SER A 174 -11.98 21.68 23.95
N PRO A 175 -11.26 20.56 24.17
CA PRO A 175 -10.03 20.31 23.44
C PRO A 175 -10.42 20.26 21.96
N VAL A 176 -10.00 21.26 21.19
CA VAL A 176 -10.09 21.26 19.75
C VAL A 176 -9.17 20.14 19.29
N THR A 177 -9.69 18.91 19.24
CA THR A 177 -9.01 17.77 18.63
C THR A 177 -8.88 18.09 17.15
N ARG A 178 -7.74 18.64 16.78
CA ARG A 178 -7.39 18.97 15.41
C ARG A 178 -7.25 17.65 14.66
N ASN A 179 -8.31 17.24 13.96
CA ASN A 179 -8.33 16.02 13.16
C ASN A 179 -7.22 16.06 12.12
N VAL A 180 -6.27 15.15 12.23
CA VAL A 180 -5.24 14.93 11.23
C VAL A 180 -5.82 14.04 10.15
N SER A 181 -5.74 14.48 8.90
CA SER A 181 -6.19 13.65 7.78
C SER A 181 -5.17 12.59 7.44
N PRO A 182 -5.54 11.28 7.35
CA PRO A 182 -4.64 10.25 6.85
C PRO A 182 -4.09 10.57 5.45
N ILE A 183 -4.86 11.29 4.62
CA ILE A 183 -4.42 11.70 3.28
C ILE A 183 -3.27 12.71 3.36
N ALA A 184 -3.22 13.56 4.39
CA ALA A 184 -2.10 14.48 4.59
C ALA A 184 -0.76 13.75 4.72
N THR A 185 -0.75 12.54 5.31
CA THR A 185 0.47 11.74 5.44
C THR A 185 1.04 11.29 4.10
N VAL A 186 0.19 11.05 3.12
CA VAL A 186 0.59 10.72 1.74
C VAL A 186 1.20 11.95 1.06
N ILE A 187 0.57 13.11 1.21
CA ILE A 187 1.08 14.37 0.63
C ILE A 187 2.47 14.68 1.20
N TYR A 188 2.59 14.75 2.53
CA TYR A 188 3.86 15.09 3.18
C TYR A 188 4.93 14.03 2.97
N GLY A 189 4.59 12.73 2.99
CA GLY A 189 5.53 11.65 2.73
C GLY A 189 6.07 11.67 1.29
N ASN A 190 5.22 11.95 0.30
CA ASN A 190 5.66 12.09 -1.08
C ASN A 190 6.53 13.35 -1.29
N PHE A 191 6.17 14.50 -0.71
CA PHE A 191 7.03 15.70 -0.80
C PHE A 191 8.33 15.53 -0.03
N LEU A 192 8.35 14.80 1.08
CA LEU A 192 9.59 14.44 1.79
C LEU A 192 10.51 13.63 0.87
N LEU A 193 9.99 12.60 0.20
CA LEU A 193 10.77 11.79 -0.75
C LEU A 193 11.27 12.64 -1.92
N ALA A 194 10.40 13.45 -2.53
CA ALA A 194 10.81 14.34 -3.61
C ALA A 194 11.90 15.30 -3.16
N PHE A 195 11.84 15.85 -1.95
CA PHE A 195 12.87 16.71 -1.41
C PHE A 195 14.20 15.97 -1.18
N LEU A 196 14.16 14.78 -0.56
CA LEU A 196 15.36 14.00 -0.26
C LEU A 196 16.06 13.48 -1.54
N THR A 197 15.30 13.23 -2.60
CA THR A 197 15.82 12.71 -3.88
C THR A 197 15.96 13.79 -4.96
N LEU A 198 15.74 15.05 -4.61
CA LEU A 198 15.80 16.20 -5.52
C LEU A 198 17.12 16.28 -6.33
N PRO A 199 18.33 16.11 -5.73
CA PRO A 199 19.57 16.18 -6.50
C PRO A 199 19.63 15.16 -7.63
N SER A 200 19.21 13.90 -7.37
CA SER A 200 19.15 12.83 -8.37
C SER A 200 18.09 13.11 -9.45
N GLY A 201 16.94 13.67 -9.05
CA GLY A 201 15.89 14.08 -9.98
C GLY A 201 16.36 15.17 -10.95
N ILE A 202 17.05 16.20 -10.47
CA ILE A 202 17.62 17.26 -11.31
C ILE A 202 18.65 16.68 -12.28
N ALA A 203 19.52 15.79 -11.80
CA ALA A 203 20.56 15.16 -12.63
C ALA A 203 19.98 14.27 -13.75
N ALA A 204 18.73 13.81 -13.64
CA ALA A 204 18.10 12.95 -14.63
C ALA A 204 17.58 13.70 -15.87
N PHE A 205 17.27 15.00 -15.78
CA PHE A 205 16.62 15.73 -16.88
C PHE A 205 17.36 15.65 -18.23
N PRO A 206 18.70 15.74 -18.31
CA PRO A 206 19.41 15.67 -19.58
C PRO A 206 19.35 14.32 -20.29
N THR A 207 19.12 13.21 -19.52
CA THR A 207 19.16 11.83 -20.03
C THR A 207 17.79 11.17 -20.07
N MET A 208 16.75 11.84 -19.58
CA MET A 208 15.39 11.30 -19.49
C MET A 208 14.81 11.09 -20.89
N THR A 209 14.35 9.87 -21.15
CA THR A 209 13.65 9.51 -22.38
C THR A 209 12.16 9.85 -22.30
N SER A 210 11.47 9.89 -23.45
CA SER A 210 10.01 10.05 -23.46
C SER A 210 9.30 8.90 -22.72
N MET A 211 9.84 7.68 -22.79
CA MET A 211 9.30 6.53 -22.09
C MET A 211 9.45 6.67 -20.58
N ASP A 212 10.60 7.19 -20.12
CA ASP A 212 10.80 7.48 -18.69
C ASP A 212 9.77 8.49 -18.18
N ALA A 213 9.54 9.56 -18.94
CA ALA A 213 8.56 10.61 -18.60
C ALA A 213 7.14 10.02 -18.47
N VAL A 214 6.71 9.22 -19.45
CA VAL A 214 5.40 8.55 -19.42
C VAL A 214 5.29 7.58 -18.24
N ALA A 215 6.32 6.77 -18.01
CA ALA A 215 6.33 5.78 -16.95
C ALA A 215 6.25 6.45 -15.57
N VAL A 216 7.08 7.46 -15.29
CA VAL A 216 7.03 8.14 -13.97
C VAL A 216 5.76 8.98 -13.79
N ALA A 217 5.19 9.53 -14.88
CA ALA A 217 3.90 10.22 -14.82
C ALA A 217 2.77 9.24 -14.45
N PHE A 218 2.73 8.08 -15.07
CA PHE A 218 1.78 7.03 -14.73
C PHE A 218 1.97 6.55 -13.29
N LEU A 219 3.21 6.25 -12.89
CA LEU A 219 3.55 5.83 -11.54
C LEU A 219 3.15 6.88 -10.49
N GLY A 220 3.40 8.15 -10.74
CA GLY A 220 3.07 9.22 -9.80
C GLY A 220 1.56 9.48 -9.71
N VAL A 221 0.90 9.67 -10.85
CA VAL A 221 -0.52 10.08 -10.88
C VAL A 221 -1.44 8.91 -10.51
N PHE A 222 -1.32 7.79 -11.22
CA PHE A 222 -2.26 6.68 -11.08
C PHE A 222 -1.83 5.67 -10.04
N GLN A 223 -0.60 5.16 -10.15
CA GLN A 223 -0.12 4.06 -9.32
C GLN A 223 0.08 4.47 -7.84
N ILE A 224 0.46 5.72 -7.55
CA ILE A 224 0.56 6.24 -6.18
C ILE A 224 -0.55 7.24 -5.87
N GLY A 225 -0.70 8.31 -6.66
CA GLY A 225 -1.60 9.41 -6.32
C GLY A 225 -3.05 8.97 -6.14
N ILE A 226 -3.67 8.46 -7.19
CA ILE A 226 -5.08 8.04 -7.18
C ILE A 226 -5.25 6.78 -6.32
N SER A 227 -4.35 5.80 -6.43
CA SER A 227 -4.47 4.55 -5.70
C SER A 227 -4.46 4.73 -4.19
N TYR A 228 -3.56 5.56 -3.64
CA TYR A 228 -3.54 5.80 -2.19
C TYR A 228 -4.75 6.60 -1.68
N ILE A 229 -5.32 7.51 -2.48
CA ILE A 229 -6.60 8.15 -2.14
C ILE A 229 -7.70 7.08 -1.99
N LEU A 230 -7.80 6.16 -2.95
CA LEU A 230 -8.77 5.08 -2.94
C LEU A 230 -8.51 4.11 -1.79
N PHE A 231 -7.25 3.70 -1.59
CA PHE A 231 -6.87 2.79 -0.52
C PHE A 231 -7.24 3.35 0.86
N ILE A 232 -6.85 4.60 1.14
CA ILE A 232 -7.18 5.27 2.40
C ILE A 232 -8.69 5.36 2.58
N LYS A 233 -9.45 5.76 1.55
CA LYS A 233 -10.92 5.77 1.60
C LYS A 233 -11.49 4.38 1.94
N GLY A 234 -10.92 3.32 1.39
CA GLY A 234 -11.33 1.96 1.67
C GLY A 234 -11.06 1.55 3.12
N VAL A 235 -9.84 1.78 3.59
CA VAL A 235 -9.43 1.42 4.96
C VAL A 235 -10.17 2.26 6.00
N THR A 236 -10.20 3.59 5.86
CA THR A 236 -10.91 4.48 6.80
C THR A 236 -12.43 4.33 6.73
N GLY A 237 -12.96 3.91 5.57
CA GLY A 237 -14.38 3.63 5.35
C GLY A 237 -14.86 2.26 5.86
N GLY A 238 -14.08 1.56 6.69
CA GLY A 238 -14.52 0.36 7.40
C GLY A 238 -13.87 -0.96 6.99
N THR A 239 -12.97 -0.99 5.98
CA THR A 239 -12.18 -2.20 5.68
C THR A 239 -11.14 -2.39 6.79
N ARG A 240 -11.05 -3.60 7.36
CA ARG A 240 -10.02 -3.93 8.35
C ARG A 240 -8.63 -3.86 7.69
N PRO A 241 -7.57 -3.42 8.43
CA PRO A 241 -6.19 -3.41 7.93
C PRO A 241 -5.76 -4.76 7.34
N LEU A 242 -6.06 -5.84 8.04
CA LEU A 242 -5.72 -7.18 7.60
C LEU A 242 -6.49 -7.57 6.31
N ASP A 243 -7.80 -7.28 6.22
CA ASP A 243 -8.58 -7.57 5.01
C ASP A 243 -8.05 -6.76 3.81
N ALA A 244 -7.66 -5.50 4.03
CA ALA A 244 -7.07 -4.67 2.99
C ALA A 244 -5.74 -5.25 2.48
N SER A 245 -4.90 -5.79 3.37
CA SER A 245 -3.63 -6.42 3.00
C SER A 245 -3.82 -7.79 2.34
N ILE A 246 -4.86 -8.56 2.73
CA ILE A 246 -5.22 -9.82 2.07
C ILE A 246 -5.71 -9.56 0.63
N ILE A 247 -6.56 -8.54 0.42
CA ILE A 247 -6.96 -8.12 -0.94
C ILE A 247 -5.73 -7.73 -1.75
N GLY A 248 -4.70 -7.19 -1.11
CA GLY A 248 -3.42 -6.85 -1.72
C GLY A 248 -2.76 -8.02 -2.45
N PHE A 249 -2.95 -9.28 -2.05
CA PHE A 249 -2.40 -10.44 -2.76
C PHE A 249 -2.86 -10.57 -4.22
N ILE A 250 -3.85 -9.79 -4.65
CA ILE A 250 -4.23 -9.66 -6.06
C ILE A 250 -3.12 -8.96 -6.87
N GLU A 251 -2.33 -8.08 -6.25
CA GLU A 251 -1.23 -7.38 -6.92
C GLU A 251 -0.17 -8.34 -7.50
N PRO A 252 0.47 -9.22 -6.70
CA PRO A 252 1.44 -10.17 -7.23
C PRO A 252 0.84 -11.17 -8.22
N LEU A 253 -0.47 -11.46 -8.11
CA LEU A 253 -1.17 -12.29 -9.07
C LEU A 253 -1.24 -11.66 -10.46
N LEU A 254 -1.47 -10.34 -10.53
CA LEU A 254 -1.61 -9.62 -11.79
C LEU A 254 -0.26 -9.30 -12.45
N ASN A 255 0.84 -9.32 -11.71
CA ASN A 255 2.15 -9.01 -12.27
C ASN A 255 2.54 -9.92 -13.45
N PRO A 256 2.43 -11.27 -13.38
CA PRO A 256 2.65 -12.14 -14.53
C PRO A 256 1.67 -11.88 -15.68
N VAL A 257 0.46 -11.45 -15.40
CA VAL A 257 -0.54 -11.10 -16.43
C VAL A 257 -0.07 -9.90 -17.23
N TRP A 258 0.43 -8.86 -16.56
CA TRP A 258 0.99 -7.69 -17.26
C TRP A 258 2.23 -8.05 -18.07
N VAL A 259 3.14 -8.86 -17.53
CA VAL A 259 4.32 -9.33 -18.26
C VAL A 259 3.91 -10.14 -19.50
N PHE A 260 2.94 -11.03 -19.39
CA PHE A 260 2.40 -11.76 -20.54
C PHE A 260 1.81 -10.81 -21.60
N LEU A 261 0.98 -9.86 -21.20
CA LEU A 261 0.30 -8.96 -22.15
C LEU A 261 1.23 -7.96 -22.83
N PHE A 262 2.27 -7.48 -22.14
CA PHE A 262 3.14 -6.41 -22.65
C PHE A 262 4.50 -6.90 -23.15
N VAL A 263 4.98 -8.05 -22.66
CA VAL A 263 6.29 -8.64 -23.01
C VAL A 263 6.13 -9.94 -23.80
N GLY A 264 4.97 -10.59 -23.73
CA GLY A 264 4.67 -11.84 -24.44
C GLY A 264 5.22 -13.10 -23.74
N GLU A 265 5.77 -12.97 -22.53
CA GLU A 265 6.26 -14.10 -21.76
C GLU A 265 5.11 -14.92 -21.17
N GLN A 266 5.07 -16.22 -21.45
CA GLN A 266 4.02 -17.07 -20.91
C GLN A 266 4.27 -17.40 -19.43
N PRO A 267 3.25 -17.26 -18.55
CA PRO A 267 3.39 -17.61 -17.14
C PRO A 267 3.64 -19.10 -16.99
N GLN A 268 4.54 -19.47 -16.08
CA GLN A 268 4.85 -20.86 -15.77
C GLN A 268 3.61 -21.58 -15.17
N LYS A 269 3.56 -22.91 -15.33
CA LYS A 269 2.46 -23.74 -14.79
C LYS A 269 2.25 -23.54 -13.28
N TRP A 270 3.34 -23.39 -12.54
CA TRP A 270 3.30 -23.13 -11.09
C TRP A 270 2.71 -21.78 -10.75
N ALA A 271 2.95 -20.76 -11.58
CA ALA A 271 2.34 -19.43 -11.40
C ALA A 271 0.82 -19.49 -11.59
N ILE A 272 0.33 -20.27 -12.55
CA ILE A 272 -1.11 -20.47 -12.77
C ILE A 272 -1.76 -21.16 -11.55
N LEU A 273 -1.13 -22.23 -11.03
CA LEU A 273 -1.62 -22.92 -9.84
C LEU A 273 -1.60 -22.01 -8.61
N GLY A 274 -0.50 -21.30 -8.38
CA GLY A 274 -0.37 -20.33 -7.29
C GLY A 274 -1.42 -19.23 -7.36
N GLY A 275 -1.66 -18.71 -8.56
CA GLY A 275 -2.70 -17.71 -8.81
C GLY A 275 -4.11 -18.23 -8.48
N ALA A 276 -4.42 -19.44 -8.88
CA ALA A 276 -5.71 -20.08 -8.55
C ALA A 276 -5.91 -20.22 -7.03
N ILE A 277 -4.86 -20.63 -6.30
CA ILE A 277 -4.89 -20.73 -4.83
C ILE A 277 -5.14 -19.35 -4.19
N ILE A 278 -4.42 -18.31 -4.63
CA ILE A 278 -4.58 -16.94 -4.09
C ILE A 278 -6.01 -16.45 -4.33
N VAL A 279 -6.51 -16.55 -5.56
CA VAL A 279 -7.88 -16.11 -5.91
C VAL A 279 -8.91 -16.82 -5.07
N ALA A 280 -8.86 -18.15 -5.01
CA ALA A 280 -9.79 -18.96 -4.22
C ALA A 280 -9.75 -18.55 -2.73
N THR A 281 -8.55 -18.34 -2.19
CA THR A 281 -8.35 -17.95 -0.79
C THR A 281 -8.90 -16.55 -0.50
N VAL A 282 -8.60 -15.55 -1.34
CA VAL A 282 -9.10 -14.17 -1.18
C VAL A 282 -10.62 -14.11 -1.32
N ILE A 283 -11.21 -14.87 -2.26
CA ILE A 283 -12.66 -14.96 -2.42
C ILE A 283 -13.28 -15.59 -1.18
N ALA A 284 -12.77 -16.75 -0.73
CA ALA A 284 -13.27 -17.43 0.46
C ALA A 284 -13.21 -16.53 1.69
N HIS A 285 -12.07 -15.87 1.94
CA HIS A 285 -11.91 -14.92 3.04
C HIS A 285 -12.95 -13.80 2.97
N THR A 286 -13.10 -13.18 1.79
CA THR A 286 -14.02 -12.06 1.57
C THR A 286 -15.47 -12.48 1.82
N LEU A 287 -15.89 -13.66 1.33
CA LEU A 287 -17.24 -14.18 1.53
C LEU A 287 -17.53 -14.50 3.00
N ILE A 288 -16.56 -15.07 3.73
CA ILE A 288 -16.68 -15.34 5.17
C ILE A 288 -16.84 -14.03 5.94
N GLN A 289 -16.06 -13.00 5.63
CA GLN A 289 -16.18 -11.70 6.29
C GLN A 289 -17.52 -11.02 5.98
N TYR A 290 -18.03 -11.17 4.76
CA TYR A 290 -19.31 -10.57 4.38
C TYR A 290 -20.49 -11.21 5.14
N ARG A 291 -20.46 -12.52 5.36
CA ARG A 291 -21.51 -13.26 6.10
C ARG A 291 -21.56 -12.92 7.60
N HIS A 292 -20.46 -12.44 8.18
CA HIS A 292 -20.35 -12.11 9.61
C HIS A 292 -20.60 -10.62 9.93
N LYS A 293 -20.90 -9.78 8.94
CA LYS A 293 -21.40 -8.43 9.22
C LYS A 293 -22.82 -8.54 9.77
N PRO A 294 -23.09 -8.09 11.02
CA PRO A 294 -24.46 -8.05 11.50
C PRO A 294 -25.26 -7.15 10.56
N THR A 295 -26.37 -7.69 10.05
CA THR A 295 -27.41 -6.91 9.36
C THR A 295 -27.86 -5.84 10.35
N THR A 296 -27.47 -4.61 10.14
CA THR A 296 -28.07 -3.48 10.85
C THR A 296 -29.51 -3.43 10.36
N THR A 297 -30.42 -4.08 11.07
CA THR A 297 -31.84 -3.89 10.92
C THR A 297 -32.11 -2.41 11.13
N ALA A 298 -32.41 -1.71 10.05
CA ALA A 298 -32.99 -0.40 10.08
C ALA A 298 -34.33 -0.57 10.82
N THR A 299 -34.37 -0.24 12.10
CA THR A 299 -35.62 0.05 12.78
C THR A 299 -36.17 1.34 12.19
N VAL A 300 -37.25 1.18 11.48
CA VAL A 300 -38.13 2.22 10.94
C VAL A 300 -38.69 3.05 12.09
#